data_b41c47be54baa31b41a3a04bb4027a49
#
_entry.id   b41c47be54baa31b41a3a04bb4027a49
#
_cell.length_a   1.000
_cell.length_b   1.000
_cell.length_c   1.000
_cell.angle_alpha   90.00
_cell.angle_beta   90.00
_cell.angle_gamma   90.00
#
_symmetry.space_group_name_H-M   'P 1'
#
loop_
_entity.id
_entity.type
_entity.pdbx_description
1 polymer ?
#
loop_
_entity_poly.entity_id
_entity_poly.type
_entity_poly.pdbx_seq_one_letter_code
_entity_poly.pdbx_strand_id
1 'polypeptide(L)'
;SIPAATGSPWRLLAIASAVLALTACGGSDDPPAFNFGNASKDLATQQVAEGRIGLPTKGAKVTSIETPSAATGAQPPASVRANVSIAPVDPAAPAIKMGLLLPKEWNGKVVMLGGGGHNGVMPNVYTYPAGPASHGAYPLLAQGYAVFASDSGHQAGAAGSRDGSFGTNDEAVANFSGAALKKVSDVANVLVSRFYGKQPERRYFIGGSTGGREALAVAQKWPADWDGVVAWYPAWNAASLDLQFGRLSRAFAQPGAYPSLPQRQLLRQAALAQCDTLDGAADGVVSNVAACNAQFDPATAQFNGAPLRCASGANEGDQCLSDAMVSALKDYNTAITLNAPLGRGETQYPGFNVWGSELGEPG
;
A
#
# COMPACT_ATOMS: atom_id res chain seq x y z
N SER A 1 37.40 13.34 -52.68
CA SER A 1 36.93 13.82 -53.97
C SER A 1 35.41 13.85 -53.97
N ILE A 2 34.84 15.02 -53.85
CA ILE A 2 33.38 15.29 -53.96
C ILE A 2 33.15 15.88 -55.32
N PRO A 3 32.19 15.44 -56.13
CA PRO A 3 31.71 16.21 -57.26
C PRO A 3 30.49 17.04 -56.89
N ALA A 4 30.53 18.29 -57.40
CA ALA A 4 29.50 19.31 -57.28
C ALA A 4 28.26 18.98 -58.09
N ALA A 5 27.08 19.33 -57.53
CA ALA A 5 25.78 19.27 -58.21
C ALA A 5 25.45 20.67 -58.74
N THR A 6 25.13 20.73 -60.03
CA THR A 6 24.69 21.91 -60.78
C THR A 6 23.20 22.16 -60.56
N GLY A 7 22.84 23.45 -60.43
CA GLY A 7 21.47 23.90 -60.22
C GLY A 7 20.59 23.93 -61.48
N SER A 8 19.32 24.01 -61.31
CA SER A 8 18.29 24.31 -62.32
C SER A 8 17.15 25.16 -61.76
N PRO A 9 16.52 26.00 -62.53
CA PRO A 9 15.98 27.28 -62.10
C PRO A 9 14.49 27.23 -61.70
N TRP A 10 14.17 28.18 -60.86
CA TRP A 10 12.82 28.49 -60.33
C TRP A 10 11.83 28.88 -61.42
N ARG A 11 10.70 28.23 -61.45
CA ARG A 11 9.49 28.74 -62.12
C ARG A 11 8.54 29.29 -61.07
N LEU A 12 8.37 30.61 -61.07
CA LEU A 12 7.30 31.34 -60.36
C LEU A 12 5.98 31.06 -61.03
N LEU A 13 5.09 30.39 -60.29
CA LEU A 13 3.64 30.36 -60.60
C LEU A 13 2.95 31.34 -59.65
N ALA A 14 2.43 32.44 -60.21
CA ALA A 14 1.55 33.34 -59.48
C ALA A 14 0.15 32.69 -59.36
N ILE A 15 -0.25 32.42 -58.13
CA ILE A 15 -1.61 32.00 -57.79
C ILE A 15 -2.34 33.23 -57.25
N ALA A 16 -3.32 33.71 -57.98
CA ALA A 16 -4.22 34.78 -57.58
C ALA A 16 -5.06 34.31 -56.38
N SER A 17 -4.91 34.97 -55.24
CA SER A 17 -5.73 34.72 -54.06
C SER A 17 -7.08 35.43 -54.20
N ALA A 18 -8.13 34.64 -54.41
CA ALA A 18 -9.50 35.07 -54.20
C ALA A 18 -9.80 35.05 -52.71
N VAL A 19 -9.87 36.20 -52.06
CA VAL A 19 -10.34 36.33 -50.67
C VAL A 19 -11.88 36.22 -50.69
N LEU A 20 -12.40 35.03 -50.36
CA LEU A 20 -13.79 34.89 -49.93
C LEU A 20 -13.87 35.28 -48.46
N ALA A 21 -14.48 36.44 -48.18
CA ALA A 21 -14.89 36.82 -46.84
C ALA A 21 -16.08 35.92 -46.42
N LEU A 22 -15.77 34.83 -45.70
CA LEU A 22 -16.75 34.08 -44.92
C LEU A 22 -16.97 34.85 -43.61
N THR A 23 -18.07 35.55 -43.48
CA THR A 23 -18.61 36.00 -42.20
C THR A 23 -19.05 34.75 -41.43
N ALA A 24 -18.12 34.16 -40.68
CA ALA A 24 -18.45 33.14 -39.66
C ALA A 24 -19.15 33.85 -38.51
N CYS A 25 -20.42 33.52 -38.28
CA CYS A 25 -21.06 33.76 -37.00
C CYS A 25 -20.24 33.05 -35.95
N GLY A 26 -19.49 33.81 -35.14
CA GLY A 26 -18.74 33.30 -34.02
C GLY A 26 -19.68 32.83 -32.91
N GLY A 27 -20.07 31.57 -32.96
CA GLY A 27 -20.40 30.84 -31.74
C GLY A 27 -19.07 30.43 -31.13
N SER A 28 -18.78 30.86 -29.93
CA SER A 28 -17.65 30.31 -29.14
C SER A 28 -17.98 28.86 -28.87
N ASP A 29 -17.39 27.93 -29.64
CA ASP A 29 -17.39 26.49 -29.37
C ASP A 29 -16.39 26.14 -28.26
N ASP A 30 -16.31 26.97 -27.20
CA ASP A 30 -15.63 26.58 -26.02
C ASP A 30 -16.38 25.39 -25.36
N PRO A 31 -15.70 24.28 -25.10
CA PRO A 31 -16.35 23.16 -24.42
C PRO A 31 -17.02 23.67 -23.14
N PRO A 32 -18.24 23.20 -22.84
CA PRO A 32 -18.97 23.70 -21.69
C PRO A 32 -18.12 23.55 -20.42
N ALA A 33 -18.05 24.62 -19.62
CA ALA A 33 -17.29 24.65 -18.40
C ALA A 33 -17.70 23.47 -17.50
N PHE A 34 -16.72 22.81 -16.87
CA PHE A 34 -16.96 21.69 -15.96
C PHE A 34 -17.99 22.04 -14.89
N ASN A 35 -19.08 21.27 -14.84
CA ASN A 35 -20.14 21.43 -13.86
C ASN A 35 -20.11 20.25 -12.88
N PHE A 36 -19.55 20.46 -11.69
CA PHE A 36 -19.42 19.45 -10.65
C PHE A 36 -20.74 18.80 -10.24
N GLY A 37 -21.82 19.58 -10.14
CA GLY A 37 -23.14 19.08 -9.75
C GLY A 37 -23.75 18.14 -10.80
N ASN A 38 -23.63 18.45 -12.07
CA ASN A 38 -24.09 17.60 -13.15
C ASN A 38 -23.22 16.34 -13.27
N ALA A 39 -21.90 16.50 -13.26
CA ALA A 39 -20.96 15.37 -13.27
C ALA A 39 -21.21 14.40 -12.12
N SER A 40 -21.54 14.91 -10.91
CA SER A 40 -21.88 14.07 -9.76
C SER A 40 -23.18 13.28 -9.97
N LYS A 41 -24.21 13.88 -10.59
CA LYS A 41 -25.46 13.19 -10.91
C LYS A 41 -25.23 12.10 -11.97
N ASP A 42 -24.47 12.43 -13.02
CA ASP A 42 -24.17 11.50 -14.11
C ASP A 42 -23.32 10.32 -13.62
N LEU A 43 -22.43 10.55 -12.63
CA LEU A 43 -21.60 9.52 -12.02
C LEU A 43 -22.43 8.39 -11.40
N ALA A 44 -23.59 8.70 -10.81
CA ALA A 44 -24.44 7.71 -10.13
C ALA A 44 -24.91 6.56 -11.04
N THR A 45 -24.99 6.78 -12.34
CA THR A 45 -25.47 5.81 -13.32
C THR A 45 -24.36 5.18 -14.14
N GLN A 46 -23.08 5.52 -13.86
CA GLN A 46 -21.95 5.05 -14.65
C GLN A 46 -21.70 3.56 -14.52
N GLN A 47 -21.39 2.96 -15.67
CA GLN A 47 -20.94 1.58 -15.80
C GLN A 47 -19.64 1.57 -16.63
N VAL A 48 -18.76 0.62 -16.34
CA VAL A 48 -17.54 0.38 -17.11
C VAL A 48 -17.64 -1.01 -17.72
N ALA A 49 -17.70 -1.06 -19.05
CA ALA A 49 -17.76 -2.32 -19.77
C ALA A 49 -16.50 -3.18 -19.54
N GLU A 50 -16.64 -4.52 -19.56
CA GLU A 50 -15.55 -5.46 -19.35
C GLU A 50 -14.34 -5.20 -20.29
N GLY A 51 -14.58 -4.87 -21.55
CA GLY A 51 -13.53 -4.56 -22.52
C GLY A 51 -12.72 -3.28 -22.26
N ARG A 52 -13.07 -2.49 -21.23
CA ARG A 52 -12.31 -1.32 -20.78
C ARG A 52 -11.41 -1.65 -19.58
N ILE A 53 -11.39 -2.89 -19.11
CA ILE A 53 -10.65 -3.38 -17.96
C ILE A 53 -9.64 -4.40 -18.47
N GLY A 54 -8.36 -4.18 -18.23
CA GLY A 54 -7.26 -4.96 -18.83
C GLY A 54 -7.09 -6.38 -18.29
N LEU A 55 -7.96 -6.82 -17.37
CA LEU A 55 -8.00 -8.19 -16.84
C LEU A 55 -9.44 -8.72 -16.84
N PRO A 56 -9.65 -10.04 -16.88
CA PRO A 56 -10.97 -10.65 -16.93
C PRO A 56 -11.90 -10.21 -15.80
N THR A 57 -13.11 -9.77 -16.17
CA THR A 57 -14.17 -9.32 -15.27
C THR A 57 -15.49 -9.25 -16.05
N LYS A 58 -16.63 -9.13 -15.38
CA LYS A 58 -17.95 -8.83 -16.00
C LYS A 58 -18.29 -7.34 -15.95
N GLY A 59 -17.27 -6.47 -15.89
CA GLY A 59 -17.44 -5.03 -15.86
C GLY A 59 -17.65 -4.47 -14.46
N ALA A 60 -17.89 -3.16 -14.40
CA ALA A 60 -18.08 -2.45 -13.14
C ALA A 60 -19.27 -1.49 -13.21
N LYS A 61 -19.88 -1.21 -12.05
CA LYS A 61 -20.95 -0.22 -11.91
C LYS A 61 -20.78 0.62 -10.65
N VAL A 62 -21.13 1.88 -10.73
CA VAL A 62 -21.35 2.72 -9.55
C VAL A 62 -22.61 2.23 -8.85
N THR A 63 -22.51 1.95 -7.57
CA THR A 63 -23.63 1.42 -6.76
C THR A 63 -24.29 2.51 -5.93
N SER A 64 -23.53 3.51 -5.51
CA SER A 64 -24.02 4.71 -4.82
C SER A 64 -23.03 5.85 -4.95
N ILE A 65 -23.51 7.06 -4.72
CA ILE A 65 -22.70 8.26 -4.51
C ILE A 65 -23.00 8.87 -3.16
N GLU A 66 -22.00 9.46 -2.54
CA GLU A 66 -22.09 10.10 -1.24
C GLU A 66 -21.41 11.47 -1.29
N THR A 67 -22.00 12.48 -0.66
CA THR A 67 -21.30 13.73 -0.39
C THR A 67 -20.64 13.61 0.98
N PRO A 68 -19.30 13.73 1.05
CA PRO A 68 -18.61 13.62 2.33
C PRO A 68 -19.10 14.65 3.34
N SER A 69 -19.32 14.21 4.56
CA SER A 69 -19.64 15.06 5.71
C SER A 69 -18.49 15.07 6.71
N ALA A 70 -18.41 16.11 7.55
CA ALA A 70 -17.39 16.21 8.59
C ALA A 70 -17.48 15.06 9.58
N ALA A 71 -16.48 14.18 9.61
CA ALA A 71 -16.42 13.09 10.57
C ALA A 71 -15.77 13.50 11.91
N THR A 72 -14.98 14.59 11.96
CA THR A 72 -14.14 14.97 13.10
C THR A 72 -14.02 16.50 13.27
N GLY A 73 -15.08 17.24 13.01
CA GLY A 73 -15.09 18.70 13.19
C GLY A 73 -14.43 19.53 12.07
N ALA A 74 -13.54 18.95 11.27
CA ALA A 74 -12.99 19.60 10.07
C ALA A 74 -13.88 19.29 8.85
N GLN A 75 -14.32 20.32 8.13
CA GLN A 75 -15.08 20.13 6.89
C GLN A 75 -14.17 19.58 5.79
N PRO A 76 -14.54 18.47 5.11
CA PRO A 76 -13.81 18.00 3.96
C PRO A 76 -13.93 19.01 2.81
N PRO A 77 -12.92 19.10 1.93
CA PRO A 77 -13.06 19.79 0.65
C PRO A 77 -14.25 19.30 -0.14
N ALA A 78 -14.90 20.20 -0.90
CA ALA A 78 -16.04 19.84 -1.74
C ALA A 78 -15.68 18.68 -2.67
N SER A 79 -16.36 17.57 -2.53
CA SER A 79 -16.06 16.32 -3.22
C SER A 79 -17.28 15.41 -3.29
N VAL A 80 -17.22 14.39 -4.14
CA VAL A 80 -18.18 13.28 -4.20
C VAL A 80 -17.43 11.96 -4.09
N ARG A 81 -17.97 11.02 -3.33
CA ARG A 81 -17.48 9.64 -3.26
C ARG A 81 -18.41 8.73 -4.05
N ALA A 82 -17.86 7.97 -4.99
CA ALA A 82 -18.54 6.86 -5.64
C ALA A 82 -18.16 5.54 -4.96
N ASN A 83 -19.15 4.74 -4.61
CA ASN A 83 -18.97 3.34 -4.29
C ASN A 83 -19.18 2.53 -5.56
N VAL A 84 -18.24 1.67 -5.90
CA VAL A 84 -18.22 0.93 -7.15
C VAL A 84 -18.09 -0.56 -6.88
N SER A 85 -18.78 -1.38 -7.66
CA SER A 85 -18.66 -2.83 -7.64
C SER A 85 -18.15 -3.33 -8.98
N ILE A 86 -17.03 -4.08 -8.98
CA ILE A 86 -16.48 -4.76 -10.15
C ILE A 86 -16.90 -6.22 -10.06
N ALA A 87 -17.64 -6.68 -11.06
CA ALA A 87 -18.21 -8.02 -11.06
C ALA A 87 -17.16 -9.07 -11.44
N PRO A 88 -17.05 -10.20 -10.70
CA PRO A 88 -16.13 -11.27 -11.01
C PRO A 88 -16.57 -12.05 -12.28
N VAL A 89 -15.66 -12.84 -12.82
CA VAL A 89 -15.97 -13.82 -13.88
C VAL A 89 -16.61 -15.06 -13.27
N ASP A 90 -16.03 -15.58 -12.20
CA ASP A 90 -16.60 -16.66 -11.40
C ASP A 90 -17.78 -16.15 -10.58
N PRO A 91 -19.02 -16.64 -10.80
CA PRO A 91 -20.19 -16.20 -10.05
C PRO A 91 -20.11 -16.54 -8.55
N ALA A 92 -19.25 -17.46 -8.13
CA ALA A 92 -19.01 -17.80 -6.72
C ALA A 92 -17.99 -16.85 -6.05
N ALA A 93 -17.22 -16.10 -6.83
CA ALA A 93 -16.25 -15.15 -6.29
C ALA A 93 -16.94 -13.87 -5.78
N PRO A 94 -16.45 -13.26 -4.71
CA PRO A 94 -16.90 -11.95 -4.29
C PRO A 94 -16.58 -10.86 -5.32
N ALA A 95 -17.48 -9.90 -5.48
CA ALA A 95 -17.18 -8.71 -6.27
C ALA A 95 -16.14 -7.84 -5.57
N ILE A 96 -15.27 -7.16 -6.34
CA ILE A 96 -14.37 -6.15 -5.79
C ILE A 96 -15.21 -4.92 -5.42
N LYS A 97 -15.13 -4.47 -4.17
CA LYS A 97 -15.69 -3.20 -3.73
C LYS A 97 -14.61 -2.13 -3.77
N MET A 98 -14.96 -0.99 -4.36
CA MET A 98 -14.05 0.12 -4.56
C MET A 98 -14.70 1.43 -4.12
N GLY A 99 -13.94 2.30 -3.45
CA GLY A 99 -14.30 3.68 -3.17
C GLY A 99 -13.47 4.62 -4.03
N LEU A 100 -14.12 5.56 -4.70
CA LEU A 100 -13.49 6.60 -5.51
C LEU A 100 -13.95 7.97 -5.03
N LEU A 101 -13.01 8.78 -4.53
CA LEU A 101 -13.22 10.12 -4.02
C LEU A 101 -12.76 11.15 -5.05
N LEU A 102 -13.67 12.02 -5.49
CA LEU A 102 -13.47 12.98 -6.56
C LEU A 102 -13.64 14.42 -6.03
N PRO A 103 -12.55 15.21 -5.88
CA PRO A 103 -12.65 16.59 -5.44
C PRO A 103 -13.27 17.50 -6.53
N LYS A 104 -13.95 18.57 -6.10
CA LYS A 104 -14.42 19.61 -7.02
C LYS A 104 -13.23 20.32 -7.68
N GLU A 105 -12.22 20.66 -6.89
CA GLU A 105 -10.98 21.31 -7.34
C GLU A 105 -9.91 20.23 -7.60
N TRP A 106 -9.99 19.57 -8.74
CA TRP A 106 -9.07 18.50 -9.09
C TRP A 106 -7.76 19.02 -9.71
N ASN A 107 -6.63 18.54 -9.20
CA ASN A 107 -5.28 18.92 -9.64
C ASN A 107 -4.74 18.11 -10.83
N GLY A 108 -5.57 17.30 -11.51
CA GLY A 108 -5.16 16.44 -12.62
C GLY A 108 -4.52 15.11 -12.20
N LYS A 109 -4.41 14.82 -10.91
CA LYS A 109 -3.69 13.64 -10.40
C LYS A 109 -4.61 12.67 -9.69
N VAL A 110 -4.27 11.37 -9.77
CA VAL A 110 -4.96 10.31 -9.05
C VAL A 110 -4.01 9.53 -8.15
N VAL A 111 -4.52 9.04 -7.03
CA VAL A 111 -3.78 8.20 -6.10
C VAL A 111 -4.60 6.96 -5.77
N MET A 112 -4.02 5.78 -5.99
CA MET A 112 -4.52 4.52 -5.47
C MET A 112 -3.87 4.22 -4.12
N LEU A 113 -4.68 3.81 -3.15
CA LEU A 113 -4.20 3.39 -1.84
C LEU A 113 -4.18 1.87 -1.76
N GLY A 114 -3.05 1.33 -1.31
CA GLY A 114 -2.88 -0.09 -1.02
C GLY A 114 -3.52 -0.48 0.31
N GLY A 115 -3.83 -1.75 0.45
CA GLY A 115 -4.49 -2.31 1.63
C GLY A 115 -3.55 -2.74 2.76
N GLY A 116 -4.04 -3.59 3.65
CA GLY A 116 -3.27 -4.08 4.80
C GLY A 116 -3.72 -5.47 5.27
N GLY A 117 -2.81 -6.23 5.87
CA GLY A 117 -3.07 -7.62 6.27
C GLY A 117 -3.46 -8.48 5.08
N HIS A 118 -4.52 -9.26 5.21
CA HIS A 118 -5.13 -10.00 4.10
C HIS A 118 -6.15 -9.17 3.30
N ASN A 119 -6.16 -7.84 3.47
CA ASN A 119 -7.17 -6.95 2.86
C ASN A 119 -8.61 -7.27 3.31
N GLY A 120 -9.59 -7.28 2.40
CA GLY A 120 -10.99 -7.51 2.72
C GLY A 120 -11.70 -6.35 3.40
N VAL A 121 -10.92 -5.31 3.77
CA VAL A 121 -11.38 -4.03 4.30
C VAL A 121 -10.80 -2.92 3.42
N MET A 122 -11.65 -2.02 2.97
CA MET A 122 -11.21 -0.91 2.12
C MET A 122 -10.45 0.14 2.95
N PRO A 123 -9.26 0.58 2.53
CA PRO A 123 -8.57 1.71 3.13
C PRO A 123 -9.43 2.96 3.17
N ASN A 124 -9.25 3.77 4.21
CA ASN A 124 -9.99 5.03 4.33
C ASN A 124 -9.44 6.07 3.33
N VAL A 125 -10.17 6.28 2.24
CA VAL A 125 -9.77 7.19 1.16
C VAL A 125 -9.71 8.69 1.57
N TYR A 126 -10.22 9.04 2.76
CA TYR A 126 -10.18 10.42 3.26
C TYR A 126 -8.91 10.72 4.05
N THR A 127 -8.49 9.79 4.90
CA THR A 127 -7.46 10.05 5.94
C THR A 127 -6.15 9.32 5.70
N TYR A 128 -6.09 8.41 4.76
CA TYR A 128 -4.85 7.70 4.42
C TYR A 128 -4.02 8.50 3.38
N PRO A 129 -2.70 8.48 3.42
CA PRO A 129 -1.90 7.90 4.50
C PRO A 129 -2.04 8.71 5.78
N ALA A 130 -2.15 8.02 6.92
CA ALA A 130 -2.04 8.69 8.20
C ALA A 130 -0.65 9.33 8.30
N GLY A 131 -0.62 10.62 8.53
CA GLY A 131 0.60 11.39 8.57
C GLY A 131 0.61 12.32 9.78
N PRO A 132 1.66 13.13 9.95
CA PRO A 132 1.70 14.15 10.99
C PRO A 132 0.45 15.03 10.97
N ALA A 133 0.02 15.50 12.13
CA ALA A 133 -1.14 16.41 12.24
C ALA A 133 -1.02 17.66 11.35
N SER A 134 0.21 18.06 11.00
CA SER A 134 0.49 19.14 10.05
C SER A 134 -0.05 18.90 8.62
N HIS A 135 -0.34 17.67 8.25
CA HIS A 135 -0.93 17.33 6.94
C HIS A 135 -2.46 17.50 6.90
N GLY A 136 -3.08 17.84 8.03
CA GLY A 136 -4.52 18.04 8.13
C GLY A 136 -5.34 16.75 8.10
N ALA A 137 -6.66 16.89 8.21
CA ALA A 137 -7.59 15.76 8.28
C ALA A 137 -7.81 15.04 6.95
N TYR A 138 -7.49 15.70 5.81
CA TYR A 138 -7.74 15.18 4.46
C TYR A 138 -6.52 15.43 3.56
N PRO A 139 -5.37 14.77 3.82
CA PRO A 139 -4.08 15.17 3.26
C PRO A 139 -4.02 15.15 1.73
N LEU A 140 -4.59 14.15 1.08
CA LEU A 140 -4.60 14.05 -0.39
C LEU A 140 -5.74 14.86 -1.00
N LEU A 141 -6.95 14.76 -0.43
CA LEU A 141 -8.13 15.47 -0.91
C LEU A 141 -7.93 16.99 -0.86
N ALA A 142 -7.33 17.51 0.22
CA ALA A 142 -7.05 18.93 0.38
C ALA A 142 -6.04 19.47 -0.63
N GLN A 143 -5.22 18.59 -1.21
CA GLN A 143 -4.29 18.92 -2.29
C GLN A 143 -4.91 18.72 -3.68
N GLY A 144 -6.19 18.37 -3.77
CA GLY A 144 -6.92 18.19 -5.02
C GLY A 144 -6.70 16.84 -5.73
N TYR A 145 -6.15 15.82 -5.06
CA TYR A 145 -6.05 14.48 -5.64
C TYR A 145 -7.41 13.78 -5.68
N ALA A 146 -7.71 13.11 -6.79
CA ALA A 146 -8.71 12.04 -6.79
C ALA A 146 -8.10 10.80 -6.16
N VAL A 147 -8.80 10.20 -5.17
CA VAL A 147 -8.26 9.10 -4.35
C VAL A 147 -9.15 7.89 -4.46
N PHE A 148 -8.58 6.71 -4.63
CA PHE A 148 -9.35 5.47 -4.67
C PHE A 148 -8.65 4.31 -3.99
N ALA A 149 -9.45 3.35 -3.54
CA ALA A 149 -9.01 2.13 -2.89
C ALA A 149 -10.02 1.01 -3.10
N SER A 150 -9.66 -0.22 -2.79
CA SER A 150 -10.55 -1.37 -2.82
C SER A 150 -10.32 -2.32 -1.65
N ASP A 151 -11.22 -3.29 -1.51
CA ASP A 151 -11.10 -4.43 -0.60
C ASP A 151 -10.31 -5.60 -1.18
N SER A 152 -9.74 -5.44 -2.37
CA SER A 152 -8.99 -6.46 -3.13
C SER A 152 -9.83 -7.66 -3.57
N GLY A 153 -11.15 -7.55 -3.64
CA GLY A 153 -12.04 -8.57 -4.21
C GLY A 153 -12.48 -9.65 -3.23
N HIS A 154 -12.52 -9.32 -1.96
CA HIS A 154 -13.20 -10.10 -0.92
C HIS A 154 -13.60 -9.19 0.24
N GLN A 155 -14.52 -9.63 1.06
CA GLN A 155 -14.99 -8.89 2.23
C GLN A 155 -14.63 -9.69 3.48
N ALA A 156 -13.81 -9.09 4.34
CA ALA A 156 -13.40 -9.69 5.60
C ALA A 156 -14.60 -9.82 6.56
N GLY A 157 -14.65 -10.94 7.26
CA GLY A 157 -15.60 -11.18 8.36
C GLY A 157 -15.16 -10.49 9.66
N ALA A 158 -15.57 -11.05 10.79
CA ALA A 158 -15.26 -10.51 12.13
C ALA A 158 -13.77 -10.43 12.45
N ALA A 159 -12.93 -11.24 11.78
CA ALA A 159 -11.47 -11.20 11.92
C ALA A 159 -10.83 -9.98 11.23
N GLY A 160 -11.61 -9.17 10.49
CA GLY A 160 -11.11 -8.00 9.77
C GLY A 160 -10.00 -8.39 8.79
N SER A 161 -8.97 -7.57 8.67
CA SER A 161 -7.85 -7.81 7.76
C SER A 161 -6.96 -9.02 8.10
N ARG A 162 -7.33 -9.84 9.07
CA ARG A 162 -6.72 -11.15 9.36
C ARG A 162 -7.53 -12.32 8.81
N ASP A 163 -8.66 -12.05 8.16
CA ASP A 163 -9.52 -13.08 7.57
C ASP A 163 -8.91 -13.61 6.26
N GLY A 164 -8.53 -14.89 6.25
CA GLY A 164 -8.01 -15.60 5.09
C GLY A 164 -9.04 -16.53 4.41
N SER A 165 -10.32 -16.46 4.77
CA SER A 165 -11.37 -17.35 4.27
C SER A 165 -11.57 -17.29 2.76
N PHE A 166 -11.23 -16.17 2.12
CA PHE A 166 -11.25 -16.00 0.67
C PHE A 166 -10.32 -16.98 -0.08
N GLY A 167 -9.33 -17.55 0.62
CA GLY A 167 -8.36 -18.49 0.06
C GLY A 167 -8.97 -19.78 -0.52
N THR A 168 -10.26 -20.00 -0.34
CA THR A 168 -11.01 -21.13 -0.93
C THR A 168 -11.58 -20.85 -2.33
N ASN A 169 -11.42 -19.62 -2.86
CA ASN A 169 -11.88 -19.24 -4.19
C ASN A 169 -10.72 -18.69 -5.03
N ASP A 170 -10.47 -19.31 -6.18
CA ASP A 170 -9.31 -19.00 -7.03
C ASP A 170 -9.32 -17.58 -7.58
N GLU A 171 -10.48 -17.02 -7.96
CA GLU A 171 -10.54 -15.63 -8.45
C GLU A 171 -10.29 -14.64 -7.31
N ALA A 172 -10.80 -14.90 -6.09
CA ALA A 172 -10.53 -14.08 -4.93
C ALA A 172 -9.03 -14.11 -4.56
N VAL A 173 -8.38 -15.28 -4.63
CA VAL A 173 -6.93 -15.41 -4.44
C VAL A 173 -6.16 -14.66 -5.52
N ALA A 174 -6.55 -14.77 -6.79
CA ALA A 174 -5.92 -14.03 -7.88
C ALA A 174 -6.08 -12.51 -7.71
N ASN A 175 -7.25 -12.05 -7.28
CA ASN A 175 -7.51 -10.65 -6.99
C ASN A 175 -6.62 -10.14 -5.84
N PHE A 176 -6.55 -10.83 -4.71
CA PHE A 176 -5.66 -10.53 -3.59
C PHE A 176 -4.18 -10.55 -4.01
N SER A 177 -3.79 -11.46 -4.88
CA SER A 177 -2.42 -11.59 -5.39
C SER A 177 -2.02 -10.48 -6.37
N GLY A 178 -2.92 -9.53 -6.66
CA GLY A 178 -2.63 -8.32 -7.41
C GLY A 178 -3.56 -8.04 -8.60
N ALA A 179 -4.38 -8.99 -9.06
CA ALA A 179 -5.27 -8.73 -10.20
C ALA A 179 -6.29 -7.61 -9.90
N ALA A 180 -6.75 -7.49 -8.65
CA ALA A 180 -7.64 -6.41 -8.23
C ALA A 180 -7.03 -5.02 -8.47
N LEU A 181 -5.73 -4.85 -8.30
CA LEU A 181 -5.04 -3.57 -8.47
C LEU A 181 -5.22 -3.02 -9.89
N LYS A 182 -5.02 -3.87 -10.89
CA LYS A 182 -5.22 -3.50 -12.30
C LYS A 182 -6.69 -3.23 -12.62
N LYS A 183 -7.59 -4.13 -12.20
CA LYS A 183 -9.04 -3.97 -12.43
C LYS A 183 -9.56 -2.65 -11.85
N VAL A 184 -9.17 -2.35 -10.60
CA VAL A 184 -9.58 -1.13 -9.88
C VAL A 184 -8.99 0.14 -10.52
N SER A 185 -7.71 0.12 -10.88
CA SER A 185 -7.05 1.24 -11.54
C SER A 185 -7.69 1.58 -12.88
N ASP A 186 -7.99 0.57 -13.71
CA ASP A 186 -8.63 0.78 -15.01
C ASP A 186 -10.03 1.38 -14.85
N VAL A 187 -10.82 0.86 -13.91
CA VAL A 187 -12.15 1.39 -13.60
C VAL A 187 -12.06 2.83 -13.10
N ALA A 188 -11.14 3.14 -12.19
CA ALA A 188 -10.91 4.48 -11.69
C ALA A 188 -10.56 5.46 -12.82
N ASN A 189 -9.63 5.09 -13.69
CA ASN A 189 -9.22 5.93 -14.82
C ASN A 189 -10.39 6.25 -15.78
N VAL A 190 -11.24 5.27 -16.05
CA VAL A 190 -12.44 5.49 -16.88
C VAL A 190 -13.42 6.45 -16.19
N LEU A 191 -13.73 6.23 -14.92
CA LEU A 191 -14.69 7.05 -14.17
C LEU A 191 -14.17 8.48 -13.96
N VAL A 192 -12.89 8.64 -13.58
CA VAL A 192 -12.23 9.95 -13.44
C VAL A 192 -12.28 10.73 -14.75
N SER A 193 -11.94 10.06 -15.88
CA SER A 193 -11.94 10.70 -17.19
C SER A 193 -13.32 11.16 -17.64
N ARG A 194 -14.34 10.37 -17.36
CA ARG A 194 -15.72 10.75 -17.67
C ARG A 194 -16.21 11.87 -16.77
N PHE A 195 -15.84 11.84 -15.49
CA PHE A 195 -16.25 12.83 -14.51
C PHE A 195 -15.69 14.22 -14.82
N TYR A 196 -14.38 14.32 -15.10
CA TYR A 196 -13.73 15.61 -15.38
C TYR A 196 -13.62 15.97 -16.87
N GLY A 197 -14.04 15.08 -17.77
CA GLY A 197 -13.90 15.29 -19.22
C GLY A 197 -12.46 15.20 -19.74
N LYS A 198 -11.50 14.80 -18.91
CA LYS A 198 -10.07 14.66 -19.27
C LYS A 198 -9.40 13.50 -18.51
N GLN A 199 -8.36 12.92 -19.13
CA GLN A 199 -7.56 11.86 -18.51
C GLN A 199 -6.73 12.40 -17.34
N PRO A 200 -6.43 11.56 -16.32
CA PRO A 200 -5.42 11.90 -15.32
C PRO A 200 -4.06 12.19 -15.97
N GLU A 201 -3.44 13.29 -15.56
CA GLU A 201 -2.11 13.68 -16.00
C GLU A 201 -1.02 12.87 -15.29
N ARG A 202 -1.26 12.48 -14.05
CA ARG A 202 -0.36 11.67 -13.23
C ARG A 202 -1.13 10.66 -12.39
N ARG A 203 -0.53 9.47 -12.23
CA ARG A 203 -1.08 8.33 -11.50
C ARG A 203 -0.08 7.84 -10.47
N TYR A 204 -0.50 7.81 -9.22
CA TYR A 204 0.35 7.39 -8.11
C TYR A 204 -0.27 6.21 -7.36
N PHE A 205 0.61 5.37 -6.80
CA PHE A 205 0.24 4.31 -5.87
C PHE A 205 0.97 4.53 -4.54
N ILE A 206 0.25 4.39 -3.43
CA ILE A 206 0.83 4.53 -2.08
C ILE A 206 0.37 3.36 -1.23
N GLY A 207 1.29 2.63 -0.60
CA GLY A 207 0.92 1.55 0.29
C GLY A 207 2.00 1.14 1.28
N GLY A 208 1.57 0.70 2.46
CA GLY A 208 2.42 0.15 3.51
C GLY A 208 2.05 -1.31 3.81
N SER A 209 2.95 -2.10 4.37
CA SER A 209 2.71 -3.51 4.70
C SER A 209 2.29 -4.32 3.46
N THR A 210 1.12 -4.95 3.45
CA THR A 210 0.55 -5.58 2.24
C THR A 210 0.39 -4.57 1.11
N GLY A 211 -0.03 -3.33 1.40
CA GLY A 211 -0.07 -2.24 0.43
C GLY A 211 1.31 -1.90 -0.14
N GLY A 212 2.38 -2.05 0.65
CA GLY A 212 3.76 -1.93 0.18
C GLY A 212 4.13 -3.07 -0.79
N ARG A 213 3.69 -4.31 -0.53
CA ARG A 213 3.79 -5.43 -1.48
C ARG A 213 3.03 -5.13 -2.78
N GLU A 214 1.83 -4.59 -2.66
CA GLU A 214 1.00 -4.18 -3.80
C GLU A 214 1.67 -3.07 -4.61
N ALA A 215 2.31 -2.09 -3.95
CA ALA A 215 3.11 -1.04 -4.57
C ALA A 215 4.25 -1.61 -5.43
N LEU A 216 4.99 -2.58 -4.90
CA LEU A 216 6.03 -3.30 -5.66
C LEU A 216 5.43 -4.10 -6.81
N ALA A 217 4.26 -4.73 -6.60
CA ALA A 217 3.57 -5.51 -7.63
C ALA A 217 3.11 -4.65 -8.81
N VAL A 218 2.54 -3.45 -8.57
CA VAL A 218 2.12 -2.55 -9.65
C VAL A 218 3.31 -1.98 -10.40
N ALA A 219 4.40 -1.64 -9.71
CA ALA A 219 5.63 -1.17 -10.34
C ALA A 219 6.28 -2.25 -11.23
N GLN A 220 6.18 -3.51 -10.85
CA GLN A 220 6.74 -4.63 -11.61
C GLN A 220 5.85 -5.04 -12.78
N LYS A 221 4.53 -5.18 -12.54
CA LYS A 221 3.61 -5.77 -13.52
C LYS A 221 3.08 -4.77 -14.55
N TRP A 222 2.87 -3.52 -14.13
CA TRP A 222 2.25 -2.47 -14.96
C TRP A 222 2.98 -1.13 -14.83
N PRO A 223 4.31 -1.07 -15.07
CA PRO A 223 5.11 0.15 -14.87
C PRO A 223 4.63 1.35 -15.71
N ALA A 224 4.02 1.09 -16.87
CA ALA A 224 3.49 2.14 -17.74
C ALA A 224 2.19 2.78 -17.22
N ASP A 225 1.53 2.17 -16.24
CA ASP A 225 0.27 2.68 -15.69
C ASP A 225 0.49 3.71 -14.57
N TRP A 226 1.75 3.85 -14.07
CA TRP A 226 2.06 4.63 -12.88
C TRP A 226 3.22 5.59 -13.11
N ASP A 227 3.05 6.84 -12.68
CA ASP A 227 4.09 7.88 -12.71
C ASP A 227 4.94 7.87 -11.43
N GLY A 228 4.44 7.28 -10.34
CA GLY A 228 5.17 7.14 -9.09
C GLY A 228 4.52 6.14 -8.15
N VAL A 229 5.37 5.46 -7.39
CA VAL A 229 4.95 4.41 -6.44
C VAL A 229 5.69 4.63 -5.11
N VAL A 230 4.95 4.64 -4.02
CA VAL A 230 5.49 4.70 -2.65
C VAL A 230 5.18 3.40 -1.94
N ALA A 231 6.22 2.67 -1.56
CA ALA A 231 6.13 1.43 -0.79
C ALA A 231 6.75 1.64 0.60
N TRP A 232 5.92 1.54 1.65
CA TRP A 232 6.37 1.60 3.03
C TRP A 232 6.41 0.19 3.63
N TYR A 233 7.51 -0.15 4.31
CA TYR A 233 7.67 -1.43 5.01
C TYR A 233 6.94 -2.60 4.31
N PRO A 234 7.28 -2.91 3.04
CA PRO A 234 6.50 -3.84 2.23
C PRO A 234 6.59 -5.27 2.75
N ALA A 235 5.44 -5.93 2.92
CA ALA A 235 5.36 -7.36 3.23
C ALA A 235 5.55 -8.20 1.95
N TRP A 236 6.67 -8.00 1.27
CA TRP A 236 6.90 -8.52 -0.08
C TRP A 236 7.08 -10.03 -0.16
N ASN A 237 7.53 -10.68 0.92
CA ASN A 237 7.64 -12.13 1.04
C ASN A 237 6.55 -12.67 1.99
N ALA A 238 5.27 -12.51 1.61
CA ALA A 238 4.14 -12.75 2.48
C ALA A 238 4.06 -14.20 2.99
N ALA A 239 4.30 -15.20 2.13
CA ALA A 239 4.17 -16.61 2.53
C ALA A 239 5.15 -17.00 3.65
N SER A 240 6.44 -16.66 3.51
CA SER A 240 7.42 -16.95 4.54
C SER A 240 7.24 -16.07 5.79
N LEU A 241 6.75 -14.83 5.64
CA LEU A 241 6.38 -13.96 6.75
C LEU A 241 5.24 -14.55 7.58
N ASP A 242 4.19 -15.06 6.95
CA ASP A 242 3.04 -15.67 7.63
C ASP A 242 3.43 -16.96 8.34
N LEU A 243 4.31 -17.78 7.74
CA LEU A 243 4.90 -18.97 8.41
C LEU A 243 5.71 -18.57 9.64
N GLN A 244 6.50 -17.50 9.56
CA GLN A 244 7.26 -16.99 10.71
C GLN A 244 6.32 -16.47 11.81
N PHE A 245 5.27 -15.73 11.48
CA PHE A 245 4.26 -15.31 12.46
C PHE A 245 3.58 -16.49 13.15
N GLY A 246 3.26 -17.55 12.41
CA GLY A 246 2.72 -18.80 12.98
C GLY A 246 3.69 -19.46 13.96
N ARG A 247 4.99 -19.52 13.62
CA ARG A 247 6.04 -20.02 14.51
C ARG A 247 6.12 -19.20 15.80
N LEU A 248 6.17 -17.87 15.68
CA LEU A 248 6.26 -16.95 16.82
C LEU A 248 5.03 -17.03 17.73
N SER A 249 3.84 -17.07 17.15
CA SER A 249 2.61 -17.23 17.91
C SER A 249 2.65 -18.50 18.77
N ARG A 250 3.18 -19.60 18.25
CA ARG A 250 3.36 -20.85 19.01
C ARG A 250 4.43 -20.73 20.09
N ALA A 251 5.54 -20.07 19.81
CA ALA A 251 6.63 -19.87 20.78
C ALA A 251 6.16 -19.02 21.97
N PHE A 252 5.54 -17.88 21.70
CA PHE A 252 5.06 -16.98 22.75
C PHE A 252 3.79 -17.45 23.47
N ALA A 253 3.04 -18.39 22.91
CA ALA A 253 1.91 -19.03 23.60
C ALA A 253 2.31 -20.06 24.64
N GLN A 254 3.61 -20.44 24.75
CA GLN A 254 4.06 -21.34 25.81
C GLN A 254 3.93 -20.64 27.16
N PRO A 255 3.61 -21.39 28.24
CA PRO A 255 3.52 -20.82 29.58
C PRO A 255 4.79 -20.05 29.98
N GLY A 256 4.63 -18.78 30.34
CA GLY A 256 5.74 -17.93 30.80
C GLY A 256 6.70 -17.46 29.69
N ALA A 257 6.37 -17.66 28.39
CA ALA A 257 7.25 -17.28 27.30
C ALA A 257 7.05 -15.82 26.80
N TYR A 258 5.91 -15.19 27.11
CA TYR A 258 5.65 -13.83 26.67
C TYR A 258 6.17 -12.81 27.70
N PRO A 259 7.19 -11.96 27.36
CA PRO A 259 7.77 -11.03 28.30
C PRO A 259 6.82 -9.85 28.58
N SER A 260 6.76 -9.40 29.83
CA SER A 260 6.09 -8.17 30.23
C SER A 260 6.73 -6.94 29.59
N LEU A 261 6.04 -5.79 29.64
CA LEU A 261 6.63 -4.54 29.13
C LEU A 261 7.96 -4.19 29.84
N PRO A 262 8.08 -4.24 31.18
CA PRO A 262 9.35 -4.03 31.84
C PRO A 262 10.47 -5.02 31.41
N GLN A 263 10.14 -6.29 31.20
CA GLN A 263 11.09 -7.28 30.70
C GLN A 263 11.57 -7.00 29.28
N ARG A 264 10.66 -6.50 28.40
CA ARG A 264 11.05 -6.04 27.06
C ARG A 264 11.95 -4.81 27.10
N GLN A 265 11.66 -3.85 27.99
CA GLN A 265 12.52 -2.69 28.22
C GLN A 265 13.90 -3.09 28.76
N LEU A 266 13.93 -4.02 29.69
CA LEU A 266 15.18 -4.58 30.22
C LEU A 266 16.02 -5.20 29.07
N LEU A 267 15.42 -6.03 28.23
CA LEU A 267 16.08 -6.64 27.07
C LEU A 267 16.65 -5.57 26.13
N ARG A 268 15.84 -4.56 25.78
CA ARG A 268 16.26 -3.46 24.90
C ARG A 268 17.45 -2.68 25.49
N GLN A 269 17.39 -2.32 26.76
CA GLN A 269 18.47 -1.60 27.43
C GLN A 269 19.75 -2.43 27.47
N ALA A 270 19.66 -3.74 27.77
CA ALA A 270 20.80 -4.62 27.74
C ALA A 270 21.43 -4.78 26.36
N ALA A 271 20.60 -4.90 25.34
CA ALA A 271 21.07 -4.97 23.94
C ALA A 271 21.75 -3.66 23.52
N LEU A 272 21.16 -2.50 23.80
CA LEU A 272 21.77 -1.19 23.52
C LEU A 272 23.11 -1.02 24.25
N ALA A 273 23.18 -1.37 25.55
CA ALA A 273 24.41 -1.25 26.31
C ALA A 273 25.58 -2.05 25.71
N GLN A 274 25.30 -3.14 25.02
CA GLN A 274 26.31 -3.97 24.37
C GLN A 274 26.54 -3.67 22.91
N CYS A 275 25.51 -3.19 22.17
CA CYS A 275 25.51 -3.15 20.71
C CYS A 275 25.51 -1.75 20.09
N ASP A 276 25.07 -0.71 20.81
CA ASP A 276 24.82 0.62 20.27
C ASP A 276 26.08 1.21 19.57
N THR A 277 27.25 1.01 20.15
CA THR A 277 28.51 1.54 19.60
C THR A 277 29.14 0.72 18.48
N LEU A 278 28.57 -0.43 18.12
CA LEU A 278 29.16 -1.36 17.13
C LEU A 278 29.15 -0.86 15.69
N ASP A 279 28.38 0.17 15.40
CA ASP A 279 28.35 0.85 14.11
C ASP A 279 29.16 2.16 14.08
N GLY A 280 29.75 2.53 15.25
CA GLY A 280 30.57 3.74 15.41
C GLY A 280 29.80 4.95 15.96
N ALA A 281 28.51 4.83 16.26
CA ALA A 281 27.68 5.84 16.91
C ALA A 281 27.14 5.33 18.24
N ALA A 282 26.79 6.24 19.16
CA ALA A 282 26.10 5.94 20.39
C ALA A 282 24.80 6.78 20.39
N ASP A 283 23.83 6.35 19.58
CA ASP A 283 22.65 7.14 19.24
C ASP A 283 21.33 6.41 19.64
N GLY A 284 21.42 5.27 20.31
CA GLY A 284 20.28 4.45 20.73
C GLY A 284 19.72 3.57 19.60
N VAL A 285 20.46 3.42 18.49
CA VAL A 285 20.07 2.60 17.33
C VAL A 285 21.12 1.54 17.05
N VAL A 286 20.74 0.27 16.99
CA VAL A 286 21.62 -0.83 16.62
C VAL A 286 21.63 -0.99 15.09
N SER A 287 22.50 -0.28 14.40
CA SER A 287 22.61 -0.40 12.93
C SER A 287 23.49 -1.56 12.48
N ASN A 288 24.51 -1.95 13.26
CA ASN A 288 25.32 -3.13 12.98
C ASN A 288 24.70 -4.41 13.57
N VAL A 289 23.56 -4.83 12.99
CA VAL A 289 22.77 -6.00 13.44
C VAL A 289 23.61 -7.28 13.46
N ALA A 290 24.50 -7.48 12.47
CA ALA A 290 25.32 -8.67 12.38
C ALA A 290 26.32 -8.78 13.54
N ALA A 291 26.99 -7.69 13.88
CA ALA A 291 27.90 -7.66 15.02
C ALA A 291 27.16 -7.82 16.35
N CYS A 292 25.98 -7.21 16.50
CA CYS A 292 25.15 -7.40 17.69
C CYS A 292 24.73 -8.86 17.85
N ASN A 293 24.22 -9.50 16.82
CA ASN A 293 23.82 -10.91 16.83
C ASN A 293 24.99 -11.87 17.15
N ALA A 294 26.21 -11.48 16.83
CA ALA A 294 27.40 -12.27 17.15
C ALA A 294 27.85 -12.14 18.62
N GLN A 295 27.49 -11.06 19.30
CA GLN A 295 27.98 -10.73 20.63
C GLN A 295 26.91 -10.79 21.71
N PHE A 296 25.67 -10.47 21.42
CA PHE A 296 24.58 -10.41 22.38
C PHE A 296 23.77 -11.71 22.39
N ASP A 297 23.79 -12.40 23.55
CA ASP A 297 22.91 -13.54 23.83
C ASP A 297 22.20 -13.32 25.17
N PRO A 298 20.85 -13.16 25.19
CA PRO A 298 20.11 -12.93 26.43
C PRO A 298 20.24 -14.06 27.45
N ALA A 299 20.67 -15.27 27.05
CA ALA A 299 20.91 -16.37 27.95
C ALA A 299 22.16 -16.18 28.85
N THR A 300 23.14 -15.43 28.34
CA THR A 300 24.44 -15.25 29.01
C THR A 300 24.79 -13.80 29.30
N ALA A 301 24.03 -12.86 28.69
CA ALA A 301 24.27 -11.43 28.87
C ALA A 301 24.06 -10.99 30.32
N GLN A 302 24.83 -9.97 30.71
CA GLN A 302 24.67 -9.26 31.96
C GLN A 302 24.31 -7.81 31.70
N PHE A 303 23.48 -7.24 32.55
CA PHE A 303 23.12 -5.84 32.53
C PHE A 303 23.10 -5.28 33.95
N ASN A 304 23.74 -4.14 34.19
CA ASN A 304 23.90 -3.51 35.50
C ASN A 304 24.46 -4.46 36.57
N GLY A 305 25.39 -5.34 36.18
CA GLY A 305 26.05 -6.29 37.08
C GLY A 305 25.23 -7.55 37.47
N ALA A 306 24.05 -7.71 36.85
CA ALA A 306 23.20 -8.88 37.08
C ALA A 306 22.97 -9.67 35.76
N PRO A 307 22.85 -11.01 35.84
CA PRO A 307 22.45 -11.82 34.69
C PRO A 307 21.08 -11.39 34.15
N LEU A 308 20.95 -11.31 32.83
CA LEU A 308 19.67 -11.00 32.17
C LEU A 308 18.69 -12.19 32.30
N ARG A 309 19.19 -13.41 32.28
CA ARG A 309 18.44 -14.64 32.52
C ARG A 309 18.19 -14.84 34.02
N CYS A 310 16.98 -15.22 34.43
CA CYS A 310 16.61 -15.54 35.76
C CYS A 310 17.44 -16.74 36.31
N ALA A 311 17.84 -16.70 37.57
CA ALA A 311 18.75 -17.69 38.16
C ALA A 311 18.17 -19.10 38.13
N SER A 312 16.90 -19.28 38.47
CA SER A 312 16.22 -20.59 38.44
C SER A 312 15.79 -21.02 37.04
N GLY A 313 15.80 -20.10 36.05
CA GLY A 313 15.19 -20.28 34.72
C GLY A 313 13.68 -20.12 34.71
N ALA A 314 12.99 -20.03 35.84
CA ALA A 314 11.59 -19.66 35.91
C ALA A 314 11.43 -18.15 35.85
N ASN A 315 10.19 -17.66 35.63
CA ASN A 315 9.90 -16.22 35.68
C ASN A 315 9.96 -15.74 37.16
N GLU A 316 10.98 -14.99 37.50
CA GLU A 316 11.22 -14.43 38.84
C GLU A 316 10.81 -12.94 38.94
N GLY A 317 10.04 -12.45 37.98
CA GLY A 317 9.56 -11.05 37.92
C GLY A 317 10.27 -10.22 36.85
N ASP A 318 10.11 -8.91 36.93
CA ASP A 318 10.46 -7.99 35.85
C ASP A 318 11.94 -7.68 35.65
N GLN A 319 12.78 -8.17 36.53
CA GLN A 319 14.23 -7.88 36.54
C GLN A 319 15.08 -8.92 35.80
N CYS A 320 14.46 -9.95 35.25
CA CYS A 320 15.15 -10.99 34.48
C CYS A 320 14.20 -11.68 33.50
N LEU A 321 14.74 -12.46 32.59
CA LEU A 321 14.01 -13.25 31.60
C LEU A 321 14.03 -14.73 31.95
N SER A 322 12.87 -15.40 31.89
CA SER A 322 12.80 -16.86 32.07
C SER A 322 13.41 -17.59 30.87
N ASP A 323 13.72 -18.88 31.03
CA ASP A 323 14.18 -19.75 29.93
C ASP A 323 13.17 -19.81 28.78
N ALA A 324 11.87 -19.82 29.09
CA ALA A 324 10.81 -19.80 28.08
C ALA A 324 10.82 -18.50 27.27
N MET A 325 11.00 -17.33 27.93
CA MET A 325 11.14 -16.04 27.25
C MET A 325 12.39 -15.98 26.37
N VAL A 326 13.55 -16.39 26.93
CA VAL A 326 14.80 -16.42 26.18
C VAL A 326 14.68 -17.29 24.92
N SER A 327 14.08 -18.48 25.06
CA SER A 327 13.86 -19.38 23.92
C SER A 327 12.95 -18.73 22.84
N ALA A 328 11.81 -18.16 23.23
CA ALA A 328 10.87 -17.53 22.31
C ALA A 328 11.50 -16.29 21.62
N LEU A 329 12.27 -15.48 22.33
CA LEU A 329 12.99 -14.33 21.79
C LEU A 329 14.10 -14.75 20.81
N LYS A 330 14.82 -15.83 21.10
CA LYS A 330 15.81 -16.42 20.18
C LYS A 330 15.12 -16.97 18.93
N ASP A 331 13.98 -17.64 19.07
CA ASP A 331 13.16 -18.06 17.94
C ASP A 331 12.71 -16.88 17.07
N TYR A 332 12.40 -15.74 17.69
CA TYR A 332 12.05 -14.52 16.99
C TYR A 332 13.23 -13.92 16.22
N ASN A 333 14.40 -13.86 16.83
CA ASN A 333 15.61 -13.25 16.24
C ASN A 333 16.26 -14.12 15.16
N THR A 334 16.12 -15.44 15.26
CA THR A 334 16.93 -16.38 14.47
C THR A 334 16.25 -16.72 13.14
N ALA A 335 17.04 -16.80 12.08
CA ALA A 335 16.61 -17.33 10.80
C ALA A 335 16.11 -18.78 10.94
N ILE A 336 15.10 -19.15 10.18
CA ILE A 336 14.63 -20.53 10.07
C ILE A 336 14.98 -21.11 8.72
N THR A 337 15.35 -22.40 8.69
CA THR A 337 15.44 -23.20 7.48
C THR A 337 14.13 -23.96 7.33
N LEU A 338 13.54 -23.86 6.16
CA LEU A 338 12.31 -24.57 5.81
C LEU A 338 12.63 -26.00 5.40
N ASN A 339 11.81 -26.97 5.84
CA ASN A 339 11.97 -28.38 5.50
C ASN A 339 11.74 -28.68 4.03
N ALA A 340 11.09 -27.77 3.30
CA ALA A 340 10.87 -27.82 1.86
C ALA A 340 10.92 -26.38 1.32
N PRO A 341 11.35 -26.21 0.05
CA PRO A 341 11.32 -24.89 -0.58
C PRO A 341 9.88 -24.43 -0.79
N LEU A 342 9.63 -23.13 -0.63
CA LEU A 342 8.38 -22.49 -1.02
C LEU A 342 8.29 -22.40 -2.55
N GLY A 343 7.15 -21.96 -3.07
CA GLY A 343 6.83 -21.98 -4.51
C GLY A 343 7.77 -21.18 -5.42
N ARG A 344 8.64 -20.33 -4.85
CA ARG A 344 9.69 -19.61 -5.59
C ARG A 344 11.11 -20.09 -5.26
N GLY A 345 11.25 -21.18 -4.52
CA GLY A 345 12.53 -21.77 -4.16
C GLY A 345 13.13 -21.21 -2.87
N GLU A 346 12.42 -20.41 -2.10
CA GLU A 346 12.88 -19.94 -0.79
C GLU A 346 13.00 -21.13 0.17
N THR A 347 14.19 -21.26 0.79
CA THR A 347 14.50 -22.30 1.76
C THR A 347 14.71 -21.76 3.16
N GLN A 348 14.74 -20.44 3.31
CA GLN A 348 14.97 -19.78 4.60
C GLN A 348 14.09 -18.54 4.73
N TYR A 349 13.80 -18.19 5.99
CA TYR A 349 13.32 -16.87 6.40
C TYR A 349 14.31 -16.28 7.40
N PRO A 350 14.77 -15.02 7.23
CA PRO A 350 15.93 -14.49 7.98
C PRO A 350 15.67 -14.20 9.46
N GLY A 351 14.47 -14.39 9.98
CA GLY A 351 14.11 -13.94 11.32
C GLY A 351 13.95 -12.42 11.41
N PHE A 352 13.55 -11.94 12.57
CA PHE A 352 13.40 -10.52 12.85
C PHE A 352 14.62 -10.01 13.62
N ASN A 353 14.93 -8.71 13.48
CA ASN A 353 16.00 -8.07 14.25
C ASN A 353 15.51 -7.70 15.66
N VAL A 354 15.42 -8.67 16.55
CA VAL A 354 14.87 -8.45 17.91
C VAL A 354 15.78 -7.58 18.76
N TRP A 355 17.09 -7.80 18.68
CA TRP A 355 18.05 -7.10 19.54
C TRP A 355 18.18 -5.61 19.18
N GLY A 356 17.96 -5.24 17.93
CA GLY A 356 17.95 -3.87 17.48
C GLY A 356 16.56 -3.25 17.36
N SER A 357 15.50 -3.93 17.84
CA SER A 357 14.13 -3.47 17.73
C SER A 357 13.67 -2.63 18.92
N GLU A 358 12.57 -1.93 18.75
CA GLU A 358 11.91 -1.09 19.77
C GLU A 358 10.94 -1.89 20.65
N LEU A 359 11.22 -3.17 20.93
CA LEU A 359 10.34 -4.06 21.68
C LEU A 359 9.94 -3.53 23.05
N GLY A 360 10.72 -2.64 23.64
CA GLY A 360 10.46 -2.05 24.94
C GLY A 360 9.61 -0.78 24.90
N GLU A 361 9.27 -0.26 23.71
CA GLU A 361 8.44 0.94 23.62
C GLU A 361 6.95 0.59 23.76
N PRO A 362 6.15 1.46 24.43
CA PRO A 362 4.71 1.32 24.39
C PRO A 362 4.22 1.59 22.95
N GLY A 363 3.50 0.61 22.39
CA GLY A 363 2.90 0.71 21.06
C GLY A 363 1.61 1.52 21.07
#